data_fd22e72c4527140f396f463e669db09d
#
_entry.id   fd22e72c4527140f396f463e669db09d
#
_cell.length_a   1.000
_cell.length_b   1.000
_cell.length_c   1.000
_cell.angle_alpha   90.00
_cell.angle_beta   90.00
_cell.angle_gamma   90.00
#
_symmetry.space_group_name_H-M   'P 1'
#
loop_
_entity.id
_entity.type
_entity.pdbx_description
1 polymer ?
#
loop_
_entity_poly.entity_id
_entity_poly.type
_entity_poly.pdbx_seq_one_letter_code
_entity_poly.pdbx_strand_id
1 'polypeptide(L)'
;MSAVLFSNATLVDGTLAEPRPGFHLLVENDRIKEISDKPITTDQADLRRIDLAGATLMPGLIDAHVHVKATVMSLGLLNTIPNTYLFAGAANIMKDMLMRGFTTVRDAAGADRGLADAVDEGLLVGPRLFVSGLALSQTGGHADFRHRTESAAVITCACQVSNQQLGRIADGVDECRRAARDELRKGAHQLKIMAGGGVASPNDPIQNTQYSVEEITAIVEECKAWHTYALAHAYTPTAISRAVRCGVRSIEHGNLIDAET
;
A
#
# COMPACT_ATOMS: atom_id res chain seq x y z
N MET A 1 18.23 -19.70 19.23
CA MET A 1 18.38 -18.56 18.29
C MET A 1 18.67 -19.15 16.92
N SER A 2 17.91 -18.74 15.88
CA SER A 2 18.18 -19.23 14.53
C SER A 2 19.22 -18.34 13.85
N ALA A 3 20.21 -18.95 13.23
CA ALA A 3 21.22 -18.23 12.46
C ALA A 3 21.28 -18.78 11.03
N VAL A 4 21.46 -17.90 10.05
CA VAL A 4 21.64 -18.26 8.65
C VAL A 4 22.88 -17.55 8.11
N LEU A 5 23.80 -18.32 7.55
CA LEU A 5 24.96 -17.81 6.83
C LEU A 5 24.80 -18.04 5.33
N PHE A 6 24.66 -16.97 4.59
CA PHE A 6 24.78 -16.96 3.13
C PHE A 6 26.24 -16.77 2.75
N SER A 7 26.77 -17.62 1.87
CA SER A 7 28.14 -17.54 1.39
C SER A 7 28.22 -17.46 -0.12
N ASN A 8 29.34 -16.92 -0.63
CA ASN A 8 29.65 -16.80 -2.05
C ASN A 8 28.55 -16.03 -2.85
N ALA A 9 28.05 -14.93 -2.29
CA ALA A 9 27.04 -14.09 -2.90
C ALA A 9 27.66 -13.02 -3.83
N THR A 10 26.94 -12.65 -4.87
CA THR A 10 27.09 -11.34 -5.50
C THR A 10 26.17 -10.37 -4.78
N LEU A 11 26.72 -9.47 -3.95
CA LEU A 11 25.95 -8.59 -3.08
C LEU A 11 25.49 -7.33 -3.83
N VAL A 12 24.18 -7.03 -3.72
CA VAL A 12 23.55 -5.76 -4.09
C VAL A 12 22.84 -5.22 -2.85
N ASP A 13 23.44 -4.27 -2.15
CA ASP A 13 22.93 -3.76 -0.86
C ASP A 13 22.14 -2.44 -0.98
N GLY A 14 22.01 -1.90 -2.19
CA GLY A 14 21.34 -0.64 -2.46
C GLY A 14 22.14 0.61 -2.11
N THR A 15 23.38 0.47 -1.60
CA THR A 15 24.26 1.61 -1.27
C THR A 15 25.26 1.93 -2.37
N LEU A 16 25.62 0.95 -3.18
CA LEU A 16 26.54 1.10 -4.31
C LEU A 16 25.86 0.74 -5.63
N ALA A 17 26.30 1.39 -6.72
CA ALA A 17 25.77 1.14 -8.05
C ALA A 17 26.15 -0.24 -8.58
N GLU A 18 27.31 -0.76 -8.23
CA GLU A 18 27.87 -1.99 -8.80
C GLU A 18 27.71 -3.19 -7.86
N PRO A 19 27.28 -4.34 -8.40
CA PRO A 19 27.25 -5.59 -7.65
C PRO A 19 28.66 -6.03 -7.23
N ARG A 20 28.79 -6.56 -6.00
CA ARG A 20 30.07 -6.99 -5.42
C ARG A 20 30.10 -8.52 -5.25
N PRO A 21 30.94 -9.27 -6.00
CA PRO A 21 31.02 -10.71 -5.87
C PRO A 21 31.82 -11.16 -4.64
N GLY A 22 31.60 -12.41 -4.21
CA GLY A 22 32.39 -13.08 -3.17
C GLY A 22 32.01 -12.69 -1.74
N PHE A 23 30.87 -12.07 -1.51
CA PHE A 23 30.42 -11.65 -0.19
C PHE A 23 29.72 -12.76 0.58
N HIS A 24 29.79 -12.61 1.90
CA HIS A 24 29.14 -13.46 2.90
C HIS A 24 28.24 -12.60 3.78
N LEU A 25 27.11 -13.16 4.23
CA LEU A 25 26.15 -12.44 5.07
C LEU A 25 25.63 -13.37 6.16
N LEU A 26 25.79 -12.96 7.42
CA LEU A 26 25.26 -13.65 8.58
C LEU A 26 24.00 -12.94 9.08
N VAL A 27 22.93 -13.70 9.20
CA VAL A 27 21.68 -13.27 9.84
C VAL A 27 21.53 -14.01 11.15
N GLU A 28 21.28 -13.28 12.23
CA GLU A 28 20.91 -13.85 13.54
C GLU A 28 19.49 -13.38 13.89
N ASN A 29 18.59 -14.32 14.09
CA ASN A 29 17.16 -14.08 14.25
C ASN A 29 16.57 -13.29 13.05
N ASP A 30 16.21 -12.02 13.27
CA ASP A 30 15.60 -11.12 12.29
C ASP A 30 16.53 -9.99 11.83
N ARG A 31 17.83 -10.07 12.17
CA ARG A 31 18.81 -9.01 11.92
C ARG A 31 20.02 -9.47 11.14
N ILE A 32 20.46 -8.65 10.19
CA ILE A 32 21.77 -8.79 9.57
C ILE A 32 22.80 -8.48 10.64
N LYS A 33 23.64 -9.48 10.96
CA LYS A 33 24.69 -9.39 11.98
C LYS A 33 26.00 -8.92 11.39
N GLU A 34 26.36 -9.47 10.24
CA GLU A 34 27.63 -9.20 9.59
C GLU A 34 27.51 -9.33 8.07
N ILE A 35 28.19 -8.46 7.36
CA ILE A 35 28.43 -8.54 5.91
C ILE A 35 29.94 -8.46 5.70
N SER A 36 30.55 -9.40 4.97
CA SER A 36 31.99 -9.50 4.83
C SER A 36 32.38 -9.98 3.44
N ASP A 37 33.50 -9.48 2.93
CA ASP A 37 34.20 -10.00 1.75
C ASP A 37 35.16 -11.18 2.08
N LYS A 38 35.19 -11.58 3.36
CA LYS A 38 35.95 -12.73 3.87
C LYS A 38 35.00 -13.75 4.50
N PRO A 39 35.39 -15.04 4.53
CA PRO A 39 34.56 -16.04 5.19
C PRO A 39 34.23 -15.68 6.64
N ILE A 40 32.95 -15.74 7.00
CA ILE A 40 32.48 -15.48 8.35
C ILE A 40 32.53 -16.78 9.15
N THR A 41 33.12 -16.71 10.34
CA THR A 41 33.12 -17.79 11.33
C THR A 41 32.20 -17.46 12.47
N THR A 42 31.41 -18.43 12.94
CA THR A 42 30.46 -18.25 14.04
C THR A 42 30.35 -19.57 14.83
N ASP A 43 30.16 -19.44 16.14
CA ASP A 43 29.97 -20.56 17.08
C ASP A 43 28.49 -20.92 17.30
N GLN A 44 27.59 -20.41 16.47
CA GLN A 44 26.15 -20.66 16.58
C GLN A 44 25.84 -22.15 16.32
N ALA A 45 25.27 -22.82 17.32
CA ALA A 45 25.02 -24.26 17.28
C ALA A 45 23.96 -24.64 16.20
N ASP A 46 22.97 -23.77 15.96
CA ASP A 46 21.87 -24.00 15.02
C ASP A 46 22.08 -23.20 13.71
N LEU A 47 23.31 -23.15 13.20
CA LEU A 47 23.64 -22.42 11.99
C LEU A 47 23.19 -23.15 10.72
N ARG A 48 22.27 -22.58 9.97
CA ARG A 48 21.95 -22.96 8.60
C ARG A 48 22.93 -22.29 7.62
N ARG A 49 23.63 -23.08 6.81
CA ARG A 49 24.56 -22.59 5.78
C ARG A 49 23.92 -22.71 4.39
N ILE A 50 23.99 -21.65 3.61
CA ILE A 50 23.50 -21.61 2.23
C ILE A 50 24.61 -21.04 1.36
N ASP A 51 25.17 -21.88 0.50
CA ASP A 51 26.11 -21.44 -0.53
C ASP A 51 25.31 -20.94 -1.73
N LEU A 52 25.49 -19.68 -2.08
CA LEU A 52 24.79 -19.04 -3.19
C LEU A 52 25.50 -19.23 -4.54
N ALA A 53 26.72 -19.79 -4.53
CA ALA A 53 27.48 -20.09 -5.74
C ALA A 53 27.54 -18.92 -6.75
N GLY A 54 27.68 -17.70 -6.25
CA GLY A 54 27.71 -16.49 -7.07
C GLY A 54 26.33 -15.87 -7.39
N ALA A 55 25.22 -16.47 -6.94
CA ALA A 55 23.91 -15.87 -7.10
C ALA A 55 23.79 -14.51 -6.39
N THR A 56 22.94 -13.66 -6.92
CA THR A 56 22.74 -12.30 -6.36
C THR A 56 21.97 -12.36 -5.05
N LEU A 57 22.52 -11.74 -4.01
CA LEU A 57 21.86 -11.49 -2.73
C LEU A 57 21.55 -9.99 -2.63
N MET A 58 20.29 -9.68 -2.42
CA MET A 58 19.79 -8.30 -2.36
C MET A 58 18.71 -8.16 -1.29
N PRO A 59 18.41 -6.93 -0.80
CA PRO A 59 17.22 -6.68 0.00
C PRO A 59 15.96 -7.14 -0.72
N GLY A 60 14.95 -7.56 0.05
CA GLY A 60 13.65 -7.86 -0.53
C GLY A 60 13.06 -6.66 -1.25
N LEU A 61 12.33 -6.92 -2.33
CA LEU A 61 11.67 -5.90 -3.13
C LEU A 61 10.57 -5.20 -2.32
N ILE A 62 10.35 -3.92 -2.63
CA ILE A 62 9.28 -3.11 -2.05
C ILE A 62 8.34 -2.68 -3.17
N ASP A 63 7.03 -2.96 -3.01
CA ASP A 63 6.01 -2.40 -3.89
C ASP A 63 5.21 -1.33 -3.13
N ALA A 64 5.31 -0.08 -3.59
CA ALA A 64 4.72 1.06 -2.92
C ALA A 64 3.25 1.32 -3.32
N HIS A 65 2.66 0.51 -4.22
CA HIS A 65 1.28 0.68 -4.66
C HIS A 65 0.63 -0.64 -5.04
N VAL A 66 -0.02 -1.26 -4.07
CA VAL A 66 -0.77 -2.50 -4.29
C VAL A 66 -2.20 -2.39 -3.79
N HIS A 67 -3.04 -3.32 -4.19
CA HIS A 67 -4.39 -3.54 -3.67
C HIS A 67 -4.56 -5.03 -3.41
N VAL A 68 -4.15 -5.51 -2.24
CA VAL A 68 -4.14 -6.96 -1.95
C VAL A 68 -5.54 -7.59 -1.93
N LYS A 69 -6.60 -6.79 -1.78
CA LYS A 69 -7.99 -7.24 -1.89
C LYS A 69 -8.56 -7.20 -3.31
N ALA A 70 -7.82 -6.69 -4.31
CA ALA A 70 -8.26 -6.66 -5.71
C ALA A 70 -8.18 -8.07 -6.35
N THR A 71 -9.06 -8.95 -5.93
CA THR A 71 -9.12 -10.35 -6.34
C THR A 71 -9.79 -10.56 -7.70
N VAL A 72 -10.37 -9.51 -8.27
CA VAL A 72 -11.03 -9.50 -9.59
C VAL A 72 -10.64 -8.26 -10.38
N MET A 73 -10.66 -8.35 -11.72
CA MET A 73 -10.25 -7.24 -12.60
C MET A 73 -11.21 -6.05 -12.54
N SER A 74 -12.51 -6.28 -12.42
CA SER A 74 -13.50 -5.21 -12.28
C SER A 74 -13.65 -4.82 -10.82
N LEU A 75 -13.01 -3.73 -10.41
CA LEU A 75 -12.94 -3.32 -9.00
C LEU A 75 -14.32 -3.01 -8.39
N GLY A 76 -15.28 -2.54 -9.19
CA GLY A 76 -16.67 -2.32 -8.75
C GLY A 76 -17.36 -3.60 -8.27
N LEU A 77 -16.99 -4.77 -8.80
CA LEU A 77 -17.55 -6.05 -8.38
C LEU A 77 -17.12 -6.47 -6.98
N LEU A 78 -16.03 -5.92 -6.45
CA LEU A 78 -15.56 -6.25 -5.09
C LEU A 78 -16.63 -6.00 -4.03
N ASN A 79 -17.48 -4.98 -4.24
CA ASN A 79 -18.58 -4.66 -3.31
C ASN A 79 -19.69 -5.72 -3.28
N THR A 80 -19.73 -6.64 -4.23
CA THR A 80 -20.71 -7.72 -4.33
C THR A 80 -20.16 -9.06 -3.84
N ILE A 81 -18.87 -9.14 -3.54
CA ILE A 81 -18.20 -10.38 -3.12
C ILE A 81 -18.18 -10.45 -1.58
N PRO A 82 -18.46 -11.62 -0.98
CA PRO A 82 -18.37 -11.79 0.47
C PRO A 82 -16.97 -11.48 1.02
N ASN A 83 -16.90 -10.76 2.14
CA ASN A 83 -15.62 -10.38 2.76
C ASN A 83 -14.70 -11.57 3.04
N THR A 84 -15.24 -12.71 3.46
CA THR A 84 -14.49 -13.94 3.73
C THR A 84 -13.83 -14.50 2.46
N TYR A 85 -14.48 -14.38 1.30
CA TYR A 85 -13.91 -14.77 0.01
C TYR A 85 -12.77 -13.81 -0.39
N LEU A 86 -12.99 -12.50 -0.25
CA LEU A 86 -11.96 -11.48 -0.52
C LEU A 86 -10.75 -11.68 0.40
N PHE A 87 -10.96 -11.98 1.67
CA PHE A 87 -9.89 -12.27 2.62
C PHE A 87 -9.06 -13.49 2.19
N ALA A 88 -9.71 -14.60 1.80
CA ALA A 88 -9.01 -15.79 1.33
C ALA A 88 -8.21 -15.52 0.04
N GLY A 89 -8.77 -14.72 -0.87
CA GLY A 89 -8.08 -14.28 -2.09
C GLY A 89 -6.88 -13.38 -1.78
N ALA A 90 -7.03 -12.42 -0.88
CA ALA A 90 -5.94 -11.53 -0.43
C ALA A 90 -4.79 -12.32 0.20
N ALA A 91 -5.07 -13.34 1.01
CA ALA A 91 -4.05 -14.20 1.60
C ALA A 91 -3.19 -14.89 0.53
N ASN A 92 -3.82 -15.41 -0.54
CA ASN A 92 -3.10 -16.02 -1.65
C ASN A 92 -2.27 -14.98 -2.43
N ILE A 93 -2.82 -13.78 -2.72
CA ILE A 93 -2.11 -12.70 -3.41
C ILE A 93 -0.87 -12.30 -2.60
N MET A 94 -1.00 -12.08 -1.29
CA MET A 94 0.12 -11.70 -0.41
C MET A 94 1.20 -12.79 -0.36
N LYS A 95 0.81 -14.06 -0.24
CA LYS A 95 1.77 -15.18 -0.32
C LYS A 95 2.52 -15.19 -1.63
N ASP A 96 1.83 -15.01 -2.74
CA ASP A 96 2.44 -14.99 -4.07
C ASP A 96 3.36 -13.77 -4.27
N MET A 97 3.04 -12.62 -3.70
CA MET A 97 3.93 -11.45 -3.67
C MET A 97 5.23 -11.77 -2.94
N LEU A 98 5.14 -12.34 -1.73
CA LEU A 98 6.31 -12.73 -0.95
C LEU A 98 7.18 -13.75 -1.71
N MET A 99 6.55 -14.75 -2.34
CA MET A 99 7.28 -15.78 -3.11
C MET A 99 7.94 -15.24 -4.38
N ARG A 100 7.50 -14.07 -4.87
CA ARG A 100 8.17 -13.32 -5.96
C ARG A 100 9.24 -12.35 -5.46
N GLY A 101 9.51 -12.31 -4.15
CA GLY A 101 10.56 -11.50 -3.56
C GLY A 101 10.12 -10.14 -3.02
N PHE A 102 8.83 -9.80 -3.06
CA PHE A 102 8.32 -8.59 -2.41
C PHE A 102 8.16 -8.85 -0.92
N THR A 103 9.03 -8.25 -0.11
CA THR A 103 9.04 -8.43 1.35
C THR A 103 8.31 -7.34 2.10
N THR A 104 8.02 -6.21 1.44
CA THR A 104 7.26 -5.09 1.98
C THR A 104 6.36 -4.51 0.89
N VAL A 105 5.11 -4.22 1.23
CA VAL A 105 4.17 -3.58 0.31
C VAL A 105 3.37 -2.49 0.99
N ARG A 106 3.01 -1.45 0.24
CA ARG A 106 2.09 -0.41 0.66
C ARG A 106 0.76 -0.58 -0.07
N ASP A 107 -0.25 -1.04 0.66
CA ASP A 107 -1.61 -1.13 0.13
C ASP A 107 -2.23 0.27 0.06
N ALA A 108 -2.59 0.68 -1.16
CA ALA A 108 -3.08 2.01 -1.45
C ALA A 108 -4.61 2.12 -1.36
N ALA A 109 -5.31 1.03 -1.14
CA ALA A 109 -6.73 0.99 -0.77
C ALA A 109 -7.22 -0.45 -0.54
N GLY A 110 -8.03 -0.64 0.47
CA GLY A 110 -8.83 -1.85 0.70
C GLY A 110 -8.32 -2.72 1.83
N ALA A 111 -7.01 -2.85 2.02
CA ALA A 111 -6.47 -3.57 3.15
C ALA A 111 -6.67 -2.78 4.45
N ASP A 112 -7.13 -3.45 5.47
CA ASP A 112 -7.30 -2.92 6.82
C ASP A 112 -6.16 -3.37 7.77
N ARG A 113 -6.17 -2.85 8.96
CA ARG A 113 -5.18 -3.18 9.99
C ARG A 113 -5.19 -4.66 10.34
N GLY A 114 -6.34 -5.33 10.27
CA GLY A 114 -6.43 -6.75 10.59
C GLY A 114 -5.63 -7.64 9.64
N LEU A 115 -5.53 -7.28 8.35
CA LEU A 115 -4.64 -8.00 7.41
C LEU A 115 -3.16 -7.78 7.75
N ALA A 116 -2.77 -6.56 8.14
CA ALA A 116 -1.39 -6.27 8.54
C ALA A 116 -1.01 -7.03 9.82
N ASP A 117 -1.88 -6.98 10.85
CA ASP A 117 -1.66 -7.71 12.11
C ASP A 117 -1.59 -9.23 11.87
N ALA A 118 -2.44 -9.79 11.00
CA ALA A 118 -2.41 -11.22 10.69
C ALA A 118 -1.09 -11.66 10.03
N VAL A 119 -0.44 -10.81 9.24
CA VAL A 119 0.90 -11.08 8.69
C VAL A 119 1.95 -10.92 9.79
N ASP A 120 1.89 -9.86 10.59
CA ASP A 120 2.86 -9.57 11.65
C ASP A 120 2.85 -10.65 12.76
N GLU A 121 1.68 -11.21 13.06
CA GLU A 121 1.50 -12.30 14.02
C GLU A 121 1.76 -13.71 13.41
N GLY A 122 2.05 -13.80 12.11
CA GLY A 122 2.32 -15.05 11.42
C GLY A 122 1.08 -15.92 11.15
N LEU A 123 -0.13 -15.38 11.29
CA LEU A 123 -1.37 -16.06 10.91
C LEU A 123 -1.51 -16.17 9.40
N LEU A 124 -0.94 -15.22 8.65
CA LEU A 124 -0.86 -15.22 7.21
C LEU A 124 0.58 -15.14 6.73
N VAL A 125 0.87 -15.82 5.62
CA VAL A 125 2.14 -15.70 4.92
C VAL A 125 2.04 -14.57 3.90
N GLY A 126 2.86 -13.54 4.04
CA GLY A 126 2.84 -12.38 3.15
C GLY A 126 3.98 -11.41 3.43
N PRO A 127 4.10 -10.35 2.61
CA PRO A 127 5.03 -9.25 2.87
C PRO A 127 4.56 -8.41 4.06
N ARG A 128 5.47 -7.66 4.69
CA ARG A 128 5.09 -6.62 5.64
C ARG A 128 4.14 -5.64 4.96
N LEU A 129 3.00 -5.38 5.57
CA LEU A 129 1.90 -4.67 4.94
C LEU A 129 1.67 -3.30 5.60
N PHE A 130 1.85 -2.23 4.82
CA PHE A 130 1.44 -0.88 5.21
C PHE A 130 0.08 -0.58 4.59
N VAL A 131 -0.94 -0.36 5.40
CA VAL A 131 -2.34 -0.24 4.97
C VAL A 131 -2.86 1.19 5.05
N SER A 132 -3.73 1.57 4.11
CA SER A 132 -4.43 2.86 4.11
C SER A 132 -5.91 2.75 4.51
N GLY A 133 -6.43 1.54 4.73
CA GLY A 133 -7.87 1.35 4.88
C GLY A 133 -8.60 1.65 3.58
N LEU A 134 -9.75 2.30 3.66
CA LEU A 134 -10.51 2.71 2.48
C LEU A 134 -9.96 4.03 1.92
N ALA A 135 -9.78 4.09 0.59
CA ALA A 135 -9.43 5.35 -0.07
C ALA A 135 -10.58 6.35 0.03
N LEU A 136 -10.27 7.59 0.39
CA LEU A 136 -11.26 8.65 0.44
C LEU A 136 -11.50 9.22 -0.95
N SER A 137 -12.77 9.35 -1.35
CA SER A 137 -13.20 9.85 -2.65
C SER A 137 -14.44 10.70 -2.50
N GLN A 138 -14.56 11.71 -3.33
CA GLN A 138 -15.81 12.48 -3.45
C GLN A 138 -16.88 11.69 -4.20
N THR A 139 -18.15 12.12 -4.12
CA THR A 139 -19.21 11.63 -4.99
C THR A 139 -18.82 11.79 -6.46
N GLY A 140 -18.96 10.73 -7.24
CA GLY A 140 -18.52 10.66 -8.65
C GLY A 140 -17.01 10.68 -8.84
N GLY A 141 -16.23 10.45 -7.78
CA GLY A 141 -14.78 10.35 -7.84
C GLY A 141 -14.28 8.93 -8.13
N HIS A 142 -12.94 8.77 -8.20
CA HIS A 142 -12.28 7.55 -8.70
C HIS A 142 -12.55 6.28 -7.86
N ALA A 143 -13.01 6.41 -6.63
CA ALA A 143 -13.43 5.27 -5.82
C ALA A 143 -14.95 5.19 -5.63
N ASP A 144 -15.72 5.94 -6.40
CA ASP A 144 -17.17 5.81 -6.48
C ASP A 144 -17.55 4.85 -7.62
N PHE A 145 -17.66 3.58 -7.30
CA PHE A 145 -17.95 2.51 -8.27
C PHE A 145 -19.44 2.34 -8.55
N ARG A 146 -20.30 3.23 -8.04
CA ARG A 146 -21.76 3.18 -8.32
C ARG A 146 -22.04 3.43 -9.80
N HIS A 147 -22.98 2.67 -10.35
CA HIS A 147 -23.48 2.93 -11.69
C HIS A 147 -24.30 4.21 -11.74
N ARG A 148 -24.45 4.80 -12.93
CA ARG A 148 -25.23 6.05 -13.14
C ARG A 148 -26.69 5.96 -12.70
N THR A 149 -27.23 4.77 -12.57
CA THR A 149 -28.60 4.50 -12.11
C THR A 149 -28.73 4.38 -10.59
N GLU A 150 -27.60 4.42 -9.87
CA GLU A 150 -27.54 4.27 -8.41
C GLU A 150 -27.36 5.63 -7.74
N SER A 151 -28.30 5.98 -6.89
CA SER A 151 -28.19 7.17 -6.03
C SER A 151 -27.40 6.85 -4.76
N ALA A 152 -26.85 7.88 -4.09
CA ALA A 152 -26.32 7.73 -2.76
C ALA A 152 -27.41 7.15 -1.84
N ALA A 153 -27.15 6.00 -1.25
CA ALA A 153 -28.09 5.41 -0.29
C ALA A 153 -28.20 6.33 0.92
N VAL A 154 -29.40 6.83 1.18
CA VAL A 154 -29.71 7.37 2.50
C VAL A 154 -29.78 6.16 3.44
N ILE A 155 -28.77 6.01 4.31
CA ILE A 155 -28.78 4.94 5.31
C ILE A 155 -29.92 5.24 6.29
N THR A 156 -31.04 4.60 6.07
CA THR A 156 -32.24 4.74 6.93
C THR A 156 -32.29 3.67 8.04
N CYS A 157 -31.40 2.68 7.98
CA CYS A 157 -31.30 1.60 8.95
C CYS A 157 -29.85 1.15 9.13
N ALA A 158 -29.44 0.93 10.39
CA ALA A 158 -28.11 0.39 10.72
C ALA A 158 -27.83 -1.01 10.13
N CYS A 159 -28.85 -1.70 9.62
CA CYS A 159 -28.69 -2.98 8.93
C CYS A 159 -28.21 -2.84 7.47
N GLN A 160 -28.23 -1.62 6.91
CA GLN A 160 -27.65 -1.30 5.60
C GLN A 160 -26.17 -0.93 5.75
N VAL A 161 -25.34 -1.89 6.11
CA VAL A 161 -23.88 -1.68 6.14
C VAL A 161 -23.40 -1.64 4.70
N SER A 162 -22.80 -0.52 4.31
CA SER A 162 -22.13 -0.40 3.02
C SER A 162 -20.96 -1.40 2.97
N ASN A 163 -20.99 -2.32 1.99
CA ASN A 163 -19.92 -3.27 1.76
C ASN A 163 -18.83 -2.66 0.87
N GLN A 164 -18.40 -1.44 1.17
CA GLN A 164 -17.33 -0.79 0.43
C GLN A 164 -16.00 -1.50 0.70
N GLN A 165 -15.33 -1.92 -0.38
CA GLN A 165 -14.10 -2.72 -0.28
C GLN A 165 -12.82 -1.94 -0.55
N LEU A 166 -12.88 -0.90 -1.38
CA LEU A 166 -11.71 -0.11 -1.75
C LEU A 166 -11.86 1.36 -1.39
N GLY A 167 -13.05 1.94 -1.55
CA GLY A 167 -13.26 3.37 -1.39
C GLY A 167 -14.34 3.71 -0.37
N ARG A 168 -14.26 4.90 0.17
CA ARG A 168 -15.24 5.53 1.05
C ARG A 168 -15.57 6.91 0.49
N ILE A 169 -16.85 7.16 0.26
CA ILE A 169 -17.32 8.47 -0.22
C ILE A 169 -17.43 9.41 0.99
N ALA A 170 -16.85 10.62 0.82
CA ALA A 170 -16.91 11.69 1.79
C ALA A 170 -16.90 13.03 1.04
N ASP A 171 -17.91 13.85 1.23
CA ASP A 171 -18.08 15.15 0.59
C ASP A 171 -18.11 16.26 1.63
N GLY A 172 -17.38 17.33 1.36
CA GLY A 172 -17.25 18.47 2.26
C GLY A 172 -16.21 18.24 3.37
N VAL A 173 -15.70 19.34 3.90
CA VAL A 173 -14.62 19.36 4.88
C VAL A 173 -14.90 18.50 6.12
N ASP A 174 -16.11 18.59 6.67
CA ASP A 174 -16.45 17.89 7.89
C ASP A 174 -16.51 16.37 7.71
N GLU A 175 -17.05 15.90 6.58
CA GLU A 175 -17.07 14.48 6.27
C GLU A 175 -15.70 13.94 5.95
N CYS A 176 -14.89 14.69 5.20
CA CYS A 176 -13.50 14.35 4.91
C CYS A 176 -12.69 14.21 6.19
N ARG A 177 -12.81 15.15 7.15
CA ARG A 177 -12.17 15.03 8.48
C ARG A 177 -12.63 13.80 9.24
N ARG A 178 -13.94 13.57 9.28
CA ARG A 178 -14.49 12.39 9.98
C ARG A 178 -14.01 11.10 9.36
N ALA A 179 -13.98 11.02 8.03
CA ALA A 179 -13.50 9.85 7.31
C ALA A 179 -12.00 9.62 7.56
N ALA A 180 -11.18 10.67 7.49
CA ALA A 180 -9.74 10.60 7.78
C ALA A 180 -9.47 10.09 9.19
N ARG A 181 -10.10 10.70 10.20
CA ARG A 181 -9.99 10.29 11.61
C ARG A 181 -10.42 8.84 11.83
N ASP A 182 -11.47 8.39 11.14
CA ASP A 182 -11.98 7.02 11.30
C ASP A 182 -11.02 5.99 10.72
N GLU A 183 -10.45 6.20 9.52
CA GLU A 183 -9.46 5.29 8.96
C GLU A 183 -8.17 5.27 9.81
N LEU A 184 -7.69 6.43 10.29
CA LEU A 184 -6.55 6.50 11.20
C LEU A 184 -6.83 5.79 12.53
N ARG A 185 -8.01 5.99 13.13
CA ARG A 185 -8.46 5.29 14.35
C ARG A 185 -8.49 3.77 14.16
N LYS A 186 -8.85 3.30 12.96
CA LYS A 186 -8.83 1.87 12.60
C LYS A 186 -7.42 1.32 12.39
N GLY A 187 -6.39 2.15 12.46
CA GLY A 187 -5.00 1.74 12.39
C GLY A 187 -4.37 1.86 11.00
N ALA A 188 -4.92 2.69 10.12
CA ALA A 188 -4.27 3.02 8.85
C ALA A 188 -2.88 3.64 9.10
N HIS A 189 -1.87 3.18 8.37
CA HIS A 189 -0.52 3.69 8.44
C HIS A 189 -0.36 5.01 7.69
N GLN A 190 -1.13 5.20 6.64
CA GLN A 190 -1.24 6.40 5.79
C GLN A 190 -2.66 6.50 5.25
N LEU A 191 -3.05 7.66 4.72
CA LEU A 191 -4.36 7.82 4.08
C LEU A 191 -4.21 7.91 2.56
N LYS A 192 -5.10 7.23 1.82
CA LYS A 192 -5.25 7.37 0.38
C LYS A 192 -6.41 8.27 0.06
N ILE A 193 -6.19 9.21 -0.88
CA ILE A 193 -7.24 10.05 -1.48
C ILE A 193 -7.27 9.90 -2.99
N MET A 194 -8.41 10.18 -3.59
CA MET A 194 -8.59 10.30 -5.04
C MET A 194 -8.64 11.78 -5.39
N ALA A 195 -7.53 12.30 -5.98
CA ALA A 195 -7.41 13.73 -6.32
C ALA A 195 -7.63 14.00 -7.82
N GLY A 196 -7.77 12.97 -8.62
CA GLY A 196 -8.06 13.06 -10.05
C GLY A 196 -8.90 11.90 -10.55
N GLY A 197 -9.42 12.03 -11.75
CA GLY A 197 -10.13 10.95 -12.44
C GLY A 197 -9.21 9.81 -12.85
N GLY A 198 -9.77 8.70 -13.31
CA GLY A 198 -9.00 7.51 -13.62
C GLY A 198 -9.63 6.61 -14.68
N VAL A 199 -9.01 5.43 -14.85
CA VAL A 199 -9.41 4.47 -15.90
C VAL A 199 -10.22 3.29 -15.36
N ALA A 200 -10.20 3.05 -14.05
CA ALA A 200 -10.82 1.87 -13.45
C ALA A 200 -12.26 2.11 -12.96
N SER A 201 -12.69 3.35 -12.85
CA SER A 201 -14.04 3.77 -12.42
C SER A 201 -14.93 4.11 -13.62
N PRO A 202 -16.26 3.94 -13.49
CA PRO A 202 -17.15 4.02 -14.64
C PRO A 202 -17.50 5.46 -15.07
N ASN A 203 -17.30 6.47 -14.22
CA ASN A 203 -17.96 7.77 -14.37
C ASN A 203 -17.03 8.99 -14.27
N ASP A 204 -15.73 8.81 -14.05
CA ASP A 204 -14.77 9.89 -13.83
C ASP A 204 -13.67 9.95 -14.88
N PRO A 205 -13.83 10.75 -15.94
CA PRO A 205 -12.77 10.94 -16.94
C PRO A 205 -11.43 11.36 -16.32
N ILE A 206 -10.32 10.91 -16.92
CA ILE A 206 -8.94 11.16 -16.45
C ILE A 206 -8.66 12.66 -16.22
N GLN A 207 -9.28 13.53 -17.02
CA GLN A 207 -9.10 15.00 -16.96
C GLN A 207 -9.73 15.63 -15.72
N ASN A 208 -10.61 14.91 -15.03
CA ASN A 208 -11.29 15.47 -13.86
C ASN A 208 -10.28 15.69 -12.73
N THR A 209 -10.38 16.86 -12.09
CA THR A 209 -9.72 17.13 -10.81
C THR A 209 -10.73 16.90 -9.70
N GLN A 210 -10.36 16.12 -8.71
CA GLN A 210 -11.27 15.71 -7.64
C GLN A 210 -10.84 16.28 -6.31
N TYR A 211 -11.80 16.41 -5.40
CA TYR A 211 -11.72 17.16 -4.15
C TYR A 211 -11.35 18.64 -4.32
N SER A 212 -11.93 19.48 -3.49
CA SER A 212 -11.53 20.87 -3.36
C SER A 212 -10.22 21.00 -2.59
N VAL A 213 -9.62 22.18 -2.63
CA VAL A 213 -8.42 22.50 -1.85
C VAL A 213 -8.68 22.33 -0.35
N GLU A 214 -9.84 22.76 0.11
CA GLU A 214 -10.27 22.72 1.50
C GLU A 214 -10.42 21.28 2.00
N GLU A 215 -10.97 20.40 1.19
CA GLU A 215 -11.18 18.99 1.51
C GLU A 215 -9.83 18.25 1.60
N ILE A 216 -8.96 18.42 0.60
CA ILE A 216 -7.61 17.82 0.63
C ILE A 216 -6.82 18.33 1.83
N THR A 217 -6.85 19.65 2.09
CA THR A 217 -6.15 20.26 3.23
C THR A 217 -6.65 19.68 4.54
N ALA A 218 -7.97 19.51 4.70
CA ALA A 218 -8.55 18.93 5.90
C ALA A 218 -8.06 17.49 6.15
N ILE A 219 -7.98 16.65 5.11
CA ILE A 219 -7.46 15.28 5.23
C ILE A 219 -5.95 15.30 5.61
N VAL A 220 -5.17 16.16 4.95
CA VAL A 220 -3.73 16.27 5.22
C VAL A 220 -3.44 16.76 6.64
N GLU A 221 -4.25 17.67 7.18
CA GLU A 221 -4.13 18.13 8.57
C GLU A 221 -4.33 16.97 9.56
N GLU A 222 -5.32 16.10 9.32
CA GLU A 222 -5.53 14.92 10.16
C GLU A 222 -4.34 13.94 10.06
N CYS A 223 -3.77 13.74 8.87
CA CYS A 223 -2.54 12.95 8.72
C CYS A 223 -1.39 13.53 9.54
N LYS A 224 -1.17 14.86 9.48
CA LYS A 224 -0.11 15.52 10.25
C LYS A 224 -0.31 15.37 11.75
N ALA A 225 -1.55 15.50 12.22
CA ALA A 225 -1.89 15.33 13.64
C ALA A 225 -1.60 13.90 14.14
N TRP A 226 -1.66 12.92 13.26
CA TRP A 226 -1.32 11.51 13.52
C TRP A 226 0.13 11.13 13.15
N HIS A 227 0.98 12.12 12.84
CA HIS A 227 2.37 11.91 12.44
C HIS A 227 2.55 10.99 11.22
N THR A 228 1.59 11.02 10.29
CA THR A 228 1.59 10.25 9.06
C THR A 228 1.37 11.16 7.83
N TYR A 229 0.98 10.60 6.70
CA TYR A 229 0.86 11.34 5.45
C TYR A 229 -0.32 10.85 4.59
N ALA A 230 -0.72 11.72 3.65
CA ALA A 230 -1.64 11.37 2.58
C ALA A 230 -0.88 11.05 1.29
N LEU A 231 -1.40 10.04 0.55
CA LEU A 231 -1.02 9.72 -0.83
C LEU A 231 -2.22 9.92 -1.74
N ALA A 232 -1.99 10.42 -2.96
CA ALA A 232 -3.07 10.81 -3.87
C ALA A 232 -2.97 10.11 -5.22
N HIS A 233 -4.06 9.50 -5.66
CA HIS A 233 -4.26 9.15 -7.07
C HIS A 233 -4.42 10.43 -7.88
N ALA A 234 -3.56 10.65 -8.86
CA ALA A 234 -3.65 11.77 -9.80
C ALA A 234 -2.86 11.47 -11.08
N TYR A 235 -3.41 11.83 -12.24
CA TYR A 235 -2.72 11.70 -13.52
C TYR A 235 -2.25 13.03 -14.08
N THR A 236 -3.08 14.07 -14.00
CA THR A 236 -2.89 15.33 -14.71
C THR A 236 -2.05 16.32 -13.91
N PRO A 237 -1.30 17.24 -14.57
CA PRO A 237 -0.54 18.28 -13.90
C PRO A 237 -1.39 19.11 -12.92
N THR A 238 -2.60 19.45 -13.32
CA THR A 238 -3.53 20.25 -12.49
C THR A 238 -3.88 19.53 -11.18
N ALA A 239 -4.24 18.23 -11.25
CA ALA A 239 -4.58 17.43 -10.08
C ALA A 239 -3.36 17.23 -9.18
N ILE A 240 -2.19 16.93 -9.76
CA ILE A 240 -0.93 16.75 -9.06
C ILE A 240 -0.53 18.05 -8.33
N SER A 241 -0.48 19.18 -9.04
CA SER A 241 -0.10 20.48 -8.45
C SER A 241 -1.03 20.88 -7.30
N ARG A 242 -2.36 20.64 -7.45
CA ARG A 242 -3.32 20.88 -6.36
C ARG A 242 -3.00 20.02 -5.13
N ALA A 243 -2.84 18.71 -5.31
CA ALA A 243 -2.56 17.79 -4.22
C ALA A 243 -1.25 18.14 -3.48
N VAL A 244 -0.18 18.43 -4.22
CA VAL A 244 1.13 18.82 -3.65
C VAL A 244 1.03 20.12 -2.86
N ARG A 245 0.36 21.15 -3.40
CA ARG A 245 0.16 22.43 -2.70
C ARG A 245 -0.65 22.28 -1.41
N CYS A 246 -1.56 21.33 -1.33
CA CYS A 246 -2.30 20.99 -0.12
C CYS A 246 -1.48 20.17 0.89
N GLY A 247 -0.27 19.72 0.52
CA GLY A 247 0.63 18.99 1.42
C GLY A 247 0.54 17.47 1.33
N VAL A 248 -0.03 16.93 0.26
CA VAL A 248 0.05 15.49 -0.06
C VAL A 248 1.52 15.11 -0.28
N ARG A 249 1.96 14.01 0.30
CA ARG A 249 3.37 13.61 0.30
C ARG A 249 3.75 12.68 -0.86
N SER A 250 2.82 11.87 -1.34
CA SER A 250 3.07 10.90 -2.42
C SER A 250 1.99 11.04 -3.49
N ILE A 251 2.42 11.14 -4.75
CA ILE A 251 1.53 11.10 -5.90
C ILE A 251 1.63 9.71 -6.53
N GLU A 252 0.50 9.09 -6.69
CA GLU A 252 0.38 7.78 -7.31
C GLU A 252 0.06 7.94 -8.79
N HIS A 253 0.69 7.10 -9.61
CA HIS A 253 0.62 7.11 -11.08
C HIS A 253 1.36 8.29 -11.72
N GLY A 254 0.82 9.49 -11.73
CA GLY A 254 1.49 10.68 -12.27
C GLY A 254 1.83 10.62 -13.77
N ASN A 255 1.16 9.74 -14.53
CA ASN A 255 1.56 9.39 -15.90
C ASN A 255 1.52 10.54 -16.90
N LEU A 256 0.77 11.60 -16.63
CA LEU A 256 0.62 12.78 -17.50
C LEU A 256 1.28 14.02 -16.90
N ILE A 257 2.21 13.85 -15.95
CA ILE A 257 2.96 14.96 -15.37
C ILE A 257 3.80 15.65 -16.42
N ASP A 258 3.84 16.98 -16.39
CA ASP A 258 4.69 17.81 -17.26
C ASP A 258 5.96 18.29 -16.55
N ALA A 259 6.86 18.90 -17.31
CA ALA A 259 8.15 19.36 -16.78
C ALA A 259 8.02 20.51 -15.77
N GLU A 260 6.95 21.29 -15.83
CA GLU A 260 6.70 22.40 -14.90
C GLU A 260 6.22 21.87 -13.56
N THR A 261 5.34 20.88 -13.58
CA THR A 261 4.76 20.26 -12.37
C THR A 261 5.77 19.42 -11.61
#